data_3c2f3b928c938d9b64b8ea8c0fa3afd8
#
_entry.id   3c2f3b928c938d9b64b8ea8c0fa3afd8
#
_cell.length_a   1.000
_cell.length_b   1.000
_cell.length_c   1.000
_cell.angle_alpha   90.00
_cell.angle_beta   90.00
_cell.angle_gamma   90.00
#
_symmetry.space_group_name_H-M   'P 1'
#
loop_
_entity.id
_entity.type
_entity.pdbx_description
1 polymer ?
#
loop_
_entity_poly.entity_id
_entity_poly.type
_entity_poly.pdbx_seq_one_letter_code
_entity_poly.pdbx_strand_id
1 'polypeptide(L)'
;MSFVRRYGDPVLKSKATPVDRFDDTLRGQVARMAGIMSDAFGVGLAAPQLGISQRLLVYRVGQEAPVIALVNPEVEWTGEDEEGWEEGCLSIPGVQVDVDRPVHVRVRARDEQGDERLVEASGLEARVIQHEIDHLDGVLILDRTSKEQRKEAIRALREMESADEEAA
;
A
#
# COMPACT_ATOMS: atom_id res chain seq x y z
N MET A 1 -0.10 -13.59 15.02
CA MET A 1 -1.18 -13.64 14.02
C MET A 1 -1.09 -12.42 13.11
N SER A 2 -1.02 -12.62 11.81
CA SER A 2 -0.97 -11.51 10.86
C SER A 2 -2.39 -11.09 10.47
N PHE A 3 -2.69 -9.80 10.59
CA PHE A 3 -3.96 -9.22 10.14
C PHE A 3 -3.92 -8.83 8.65
N VAL A 4 -2.74 -8.87 8.05
CA VAL A 4 -2.54 -8.44 6.67
C VAL A 4 -2.94 -9.54 5.71
N ARG A 5 -3.84 -9.23 4.78
CA ARG A 5 -4.27 -10.14 3.72
C ARG A 5 -3.12 -10.40 2.76
N ARG A 6 -3.02 -11.64 2.29
CA ARG A 6 -1.92 -12.08 1.43
C ARG A 6 -2.36 -12.27 -0.01
N TYR A 7 -1.39 -12.24 -0.91
CA TYR A 7 -1.59 -12.52 -2.33
C TYR A 7 -2.49 -13.75 -2.53
N GLY A 8 -3.46 -13.60 -3.40
CA GLY A 8 -4.52 -14.59 -3.64
C GLY A 8 -5.86 -14.21 -3.04
N ASP A 9 -5.88 -13.33 -2.02
CA ASP A 9 -7.14 -12.83 -1.46
C ASP A 9 -7.80 -11.87 -2.45
N PRO A 10 -9.06 -12.11 -2.85
CA PRO A 10 -9.76 -11.28 -3.84
C PRO A 10 -9.84 -9.79 -3.48
N VAL A 11 -9.83 -9.44 -2.19
CA VAL A 11 -9.90 -8.04 -1.75
C VAL A 11 -8.74 -7.20 -2.30
N LEU A 12 -7.57 -7.82 -2.51
CA LEU A 12 -6.37 -7.14 -2.99
C LEU A 12 -6.46 -6.76 -4.48
N LYS A 13 -7.34 -7.41 -5.23
CA LYS A 13 -7.53 -7.15 -6.66
C LYS A 13 -8.81 -6.37 -6.95
N SER A 14 -9.49 -5.90 -5.92
CA SER A 14 -10.74 -5.15 -6.04
C SER A 14 -10.50 -3.67 -5.84
N LYS A 15 -11.30 -2.84 -6.49
CA LYS A 15 -11.28 -1.39 -6.23
C LYS A 15 -11.96 -1.11 -4.89
N ALA A 16 -11.30 -0.33 -4.06
CA ALA A 16 -11.84 0.11 -2.78
C ALA A 16 -12.92 1.17 -2.97
N THR A 17 -13.87 1.20 -2.04
CA THR A 17 -14.99 2.13 -2.04
C THR A 17 -14.58 3.46 -1.40
N PRO A 18 -14.98 4.61 -1.96
CA PRO A 18 -14.72 5.90 -1.32
C PRO A 18 -15.32 5.98 0.09
N VAL A 19 -14.60 6.66 0.97
CA VAL A 19 -15.05 6.96 2.34
C VAL A 19 -15.98 8.16 2.28
N ASP A 20 -17.17 8.04 2.87
CA ASP A 20 -18.17 9.10 2.90
C ASP A 20 -18.44 9.66 4.30
N ARG A 21 -17.92 9.03 5.35
CA ARG A 21 -18.10 9.45 6.75
C ARG A 21 -16.76 9.63 7.45
N PHE A 22 -16.56 10.81 8.01
CA PHE A 22 -15.34 11.19 8.75
C PHE A 22 -15.65 11.23 10.23
N ASP A 23 -15.86 10.06 10.81
CA ASP A 23 -16.33 9.84 12.18
C ASP A 23 -15.27 9.15 13.05
N ASP A 24 -15.64 8.83 14.29
CA ASP A 24 -14.75 8.16 15.23
C ASP A 24 -14.37 6.75 14.77
N THR A 25 -15.24 6.08 14.02
CA THR A 25 -14.94 4.77 13.43
C THR A 25 -13.78 4.88 12.45
N LEU A 26 -13.79 5.88 11.58
CA LEU A 26 -12.69 6.13 10.63
C LEU A 26 -11.39 6.44 11.37
N ARG A 27 -11.43 7.32 12.36
CA ARG A 27 -10.26 7.68 13.16
C ARG A 27 -9.69 6.48 13.91
N GLY A 28 -10.56 5.61 14.42
CA GLY A 28 -10.16 4.35 15.04
C GLY A 28 -9.48 3.39 14.06
N GLN A 29 -9.98 3.32 12.82
CA GLN A 29 -9.34 2.53 11.76
C GLN A 29 -7.95 3.06 11.40
N VAL A 30 -7.79 4.37 11.30
CA VAL A 30 -6.48 5.00 11.05
C VAL A 30 -5.49 4.64 12.15
N ALA A 31 -5.91 4.76 13.41
CA ALA A 31 -5.05 4.42 14.56
C ALA A 31 -4.65 2.93 14.54
N ARG A 32 -5.59 2.05 14.24
CA ARG A 32 -5.32 0.61 14.13
C ARG A 32 -4.35 0.30 12.99
N MET A 33 -4.55 0.91 11.83
CA MET A 33 -3.66 0.74 10.67
C MET A 33 -2.26 1.24 10.97
N ALA A 34 -2.13 2.39 11.63
CA ALA A 34 -0.85 2.93 12.05
C ALA A 34 -0.11 1.98 13.00
N GLY A 35 -0.82 1.38 13.94
CA GLY A 35 -0.25 0.39 14.87
C GLY A 35 0.24 -0.87 14.15
N ILE A 36 -0.58 -1.42 13.26
CA ILE A 36 -0.21 -2.62 12.48
C ILE A 36 0.99 -2.34 11.58
N MET A 37 1.00 -1.20 10.91
CA MET A 37 2.12 -0.78 10.06
C MET A 37 3.41 -0.68 10.87
N SER A 38 3.37 -0.04 12.03
CA SER A 38 4.53 0.13 12.91
C SER A 38 5.05 -1.21 13.43
N ASP A 39 4.16 -2.10 13.85
CA ASP A 39 4.52 -3.43 14.37
C ASP A 39 5.17 -4.29 13.28
N ALA A 40 4.80 -4.09 12.03
CA ALA A 40 5.36 -4.82 10.90
C ALA A 40 6.60 -4.12 10.29
N PHE A 41 7.07 -3.02 10.88
CA PHE A 41 8.16 -2.19 10.35
C PHE A 41 7.88 -1.70 8.92
N GLY A 42 6.61 -1.51 8.58
CA GLY A 42 6.18 -1.03 7.28
C GLY A 42 6.28 0.48 7.17
N VAL A 43 6.36 0.96 5.94
CA VAL A 43 6.35 2.39 5.62
C VAL A 43 4.99 2.86 5.13
N GLY A 44 4.11 1.93 4.74
CA GLY A 44 2.75 2.21 4.29
C GLY A 44 1.84 1.01 4.48
N LEU A 45 0.55 1.28 4.53
CA LEU A 45 -0.48 0.25 4.63
C LEU A 45 -1.79 0.81 4.08
N ALA A 46 -2.45 0.04 3.23
CA ALA A 46 -3.76 0.39 2.67
C ALA A 46 -4.86 -0.47 3.31
N ALA A 47 -6.06 0.10 3.47
CA ALA A 47 -7.17 -0.60 4.11
C ALA A 47 -7.53 -1.94 3.46
N PRO A 48 -7.51 -2.11 2.13
CA PRO A 48 -7.76 -3.42 1.53
C PRO A 48 -6.83 -4.52 2.02
N GLN A 49 -5.61 -4.19 2.42
CA GLN A 49 -4.67 -5.17 2.99
C GLN A 49 -5.14 -5.73 4.34
N LEU A 50 -6.09 -5.08 4.99
CA LEU A 50 -6.74 -5.58 6.20
C LEU A 50 -8.13 -6.14 5.94
N GLY A 51 -8.50 -6.32 4.68
CA GLY A 51 -9.81 -6.80 4.29
C GLY A 51 -10.90 -5.74 4.31
N ILE A 52 -10.52 -4.46 4.42
CA ILE A 52 -11.45 -3.33 4.49
C ILE A 52 -11.45 -2.64 3.13
N SER A 53 -12.56 -2.73 2.40
CA SER A 53 -12.67 -2.14 1.06
C SER A 53 -13.01 -0.66 1.13
N GLN A 54 -12.08 0.13 1.66
CA GLN A 54 -12.18 1.59 1.76
C GLN A 54 -10.96 2.27 1.19
N ARG A 55 -11.17 3.42 0.55
CA ARG A 55 -10.08 4.22 -0.03
C ARG A 55 -9.38 5.01 1.07
N LEU A 56 -8.61 4.28 1.87
CA LEU A 56 -7.90 4.78 3.04
C LEU A 56 -6.51 4.14 3.07
N LEU A 57 -5.49 4.96 3.25
CA LEU A 57 -4.13 4.50 3.46
C LEU A 57 -3.45 5.32 4.55
N VAL A 58 -2.43 4.72 5.16
CA VAL A 58 -1.51 5.40 6.07
C VAL A 58 -0.08 5.17 5.58
N TYR A 59 0.79 6.14 5.84
CA TYR A 59 2.21 5.98 5.55
C TYR A 59 3.06 6.84 6.48
N ARG A 60 4.32 6.45 6.59
CA ARG A 60 5.32 7.19 7.35
C ARG A 60 6.69 6.93 6.72
N VAL A 61 7.38 7.99 6.34
CA VAL A 61 8.75 7.91 5.84
C VAL A 61 9.68 8.46 6.91
N GLY A 62 10.39 7.54 7.57
CA GLY A 62 11.23 7.84 8.73
C GLY A 62 10.52 7.48 10.05
N GLN A 63 11.26 6.83 10.96
CA GLN A 63 10.69 6.33 12.21
C GLN A 63 10.21 7.42 13.17
N GLU A 64 10.78 8.60 13.07
CA GLU A 64 10.40 9.75 13.91
C GLU A 64 9.38 10.67 13.25
N ALA A 65 9.06 10.42 11.97
CA ALA A 65 8.04 11.18 11.27
C ALA A 65 6.64 10.78 11.76
N PRO A 66 5.68 11.71 11.74
CA PRO A 66 4.30 11.37 12.08
C PRO A 66 3.69 10.45 11.01
N VAL A 67 2.77 9.60 11.42
CA VAL A 67 1.97 8.81 10.49
C VAL A 67 0.97 9.73 9.80
N ILE A 68 0.91 9.66 8.49
CA ILE A 68 0.00 10.46 7.67
C ILE A 68 -1.10 9.54 7.13
N ALA A 69 -2.35 9.94 7.29
CA ALA A 69 -3.49 9.27 6.70
C ALA A 69 -3.96 10.03 5.46
N LEU A 70 -4.23 9.30 4.38
CA LEU A 70 -4.82 9.85 3.16
C LEU A 70 -6.14 9.11 2.91
N VAL A 71 -7.22 9.87 2.89
CA VAL A 71 -8.58 9.37 2.65
C VAL A 71 -9.03 9.86 1.27
N ASN A 72 -9.54 8.94 0.46
CA ASN A 72 -9.95 9.21 -0.92
C ASN A 72 -8.84 9.89 -1.74
N PRO A 73 -7.62 9.36 -1.72
CA PRO A 73 -6.52 10.01 -2.44
C PRO A 73 -6.68 9.90 -3.94
N GLU A 74 -6.31 10.97 -4.62
CA GLU A 74 -6.25 11.03 -6.09
C GLU A 74 -4.91 11.60 -6.52
N VAL A 75 -4.24 10.94 -7.44
CA VAL A 75 -3.02 11.47 -8.07
C VAL A 75 -3.45 12.55 -9.05
N GLU A 76 -3.16 13.79 -8.69
CA GLU A 76 -3.54 14.97 -9.46
C GLU A 76 -2.55 15.28 -10.57
N TRP A 77 -1.28 14.96 -10.33
CA TRP A 77 -0.18 15.22 -11.25
C TRP A 77 1.00 14.29 -10.97
N THR A 78 1.68 13.88 -12.02
CA THR A 78 2.96 13.16 -11.94
C THR A 78 4.00 13.85 -12.81
N GLY A 79 5.27 13.87 -12.34
CA GLY A 79 6.38 14.34 -13.14
C GLY A 79 6.73 13.36 -14.28
N GLU A 80 7.52 13.84 -15.24
CA GLU A 80 7.92 13.03 -16.40
C GLU A 80 9.00 12.01 -16.07
N ASP A 81 9.86 12.30 -15.09
CA ASP A 81 10.95 11.43 -14.70
C ASP A 81 10.43 10.22 -13.94
N GLU A 82 10.87 9.03 -14.34
CA GLU A 82 10.59 7.78 -13.65
C GLU A 82 11.90 7.15 -13.17
N GLU A 83 11.80 6.39 -12.08
CA GLU A 83 12.90 5.66 -11.49
C GLU A 83 12.47 4.25 -11.15
N GLY A 84 13.34 3.28 -11.42
CA GLY A 84 13.11 1.88 -11.08
C GLY A 84 13.79 1.52 -9.77
N TRP A 85 13.02 0.93 -8.85
CA TRP A 85 13.53 0.43 -7.57
C TRP A 85 12.86 -0.89 -7.23
N GLU A 86 13.53 -1.68 -6.40
CA GLU A 86 12.91 -2.87 -5.82
C GLU A 86 11.85 -2.46 -4.80
N GLU A 87 10.66 -3.05 -4.94
CA GLU A 87 9.57 -2.89 -3.98
C GLU A 87 9.19 -4.24 -3.39
N GLY A 88 8.92 -4.21 -2.08
CA GLY A 88 8.27 -5.31 -1.38
C GLY A 88 6.89 -4.87 -0.90
N CYS A 89 6.12 -5.81 -0.39
CA CYS A 89 4.78 -5.56 0.10
C CYS A 89 4.46 -6.52 1.24
N LEU A 90 3.79 -6.03 2.29
CA LEU A 90 3.37 -6.87 3.41
C LEU A 90 2.43 -8.00 2.97
N SER A 91 1.69 -7.78 1.89
CA SER A 91 0.78 -8.79 1.31
C SER A 91 1.49 -9.83 0.45
N ILE A 92 2.76 -9.62 0.12
CA ILE A 92 3.58 -10.52 -0.70
C ILE A 92 4.90 -10.75 0.03
N PRO A 93 4.87 -11.46 1.17
CA PRO A 93 6.04 -11.55 2.05
C PRO A 93 7.19 -12.31 1.38
N GLY A 94 8.42 -11.83 1.64
CA GLY A 94 9.64 -12.46 1.16
C GLY A 94 9.97 -12.26 -0.31
N VAL A 95 9.18 -11.47 -1.03
CA VAL A 95 9.35 -11.22 -2.46
C VAL A 95 9.60 -9.73 -2.70
N GLN A 96 10.59 -9.43 -3.54
CA GLN A 96 10.85 -8.08 -4.04
C GLN A 96 10.91 -8.11 -5.54
N VAL A 97 10.36 -7.10 -6.19
CA VAL A 97 10.36 -6.94 -7.65
C VAL A 97 10.65 -5.50 -8.03
N ASP A 98 11.21 -5.31 -9.22
CA ASP A 98 11.50 -3.98 -9.74
C ASP A 98 10.24 -3.32 -10.25
N VAL A 99 10.02 -2.08 -9.83
CA VAL A 99 8.87 -1.27 -10.25
C VAL A 99 9.35 0.11 -10.65
N ASP A 100 8.97 0.55 -11.84
CA ASP A 100 9.20 1.92 -12.31
C ASP A 100 8.07 2.82 -11.85
N ARG A 101 8.42 3.97 -11.25
CA ARG A 101 7.43 4.94 -10.79
C ARG A 101 7.87 6.38 -11.06
N PRO A 102 6.93 7.29 -11.31
CA PRO A 102 7.23 8.72 -11.30
C PRO A 102 7.94 9.14 -10.01
N VAL A 103 8.99 9.94 -10.16
CA VAL A 103 9.80 10.46 -9.05
C VAL A 103 9.04 11.52 -8.25
N HIS A 104 8.20 12.30 -8.94
CA HIS A 104 7.44 13.41 -8.34
C HIS A 104 5.95 13.20 -8.55
N VAL A 105 5.16 13.40 -7.50
CA VAL A 105 3.69 13.30 -7.56
C VAL A 105 3.05 14.42 -6.75
N ARG A 106 1.84 14.79 -7.15
CA ARG A 106 0.94 15.62 -6.35
C ARG A 106 -0.33 14.83 -6.12
N VAL A 107 -0.70 14.68 -4.86
CA VAL A 107 -1.86 13.89 -4.45
C VAL A 107 -2.82 14.77 -3.66
N ARG A 108 -4.07 14.78 -4.09
CA ARG A 108 -5.16 15.43 -3.35
C ARG A 108 -5.91 14.36 -2.58
N ALA A 109 -6.14 14.62 -1.30
CA ALA A 109 -6.83 13.68 -0.41
C ALA A 109 -7.56 14.46 0.68
N ARG A 110 -8.15 13.73 1.61
CA ARG A 110 -8.63 14.29 2.89
C ARG A 110 -7.88 13.59 4.02
N ASP A 111 -7.78 14.27 5.15
CA ASP A 111 -7.31 13.62 6.36
C ASP A 111 -8.46 12.89 7.07
N GLU A 112 -8.20 12.28 8.22
CA GLU A 112 -9.19 11.54 9.00
C GLU A 112 -10.24 12.44 9.67
N GLN A 113 -10.04 13.75 9.62
CA GLN A 113 -11.02 14.75 10.09
C GLN A 113 -11.93 15.23 8.95
N GLY A 114 -11.62 14.87 7.70
CA GLY A 114 -12.35 15.31 6.53
C GLY A 114 -11.82 16.59 5.89
N ASP A 115 -10.73 17.13 6.41
CA ASP A 115 -10.10 18.34 5.86
C ASP A 115 -9.28 18.02 4.62
N GLU A 116 -9.25 18.94 3.66
CA GLU A 116 -8.45 18.78 2.46
C GLU A 116 -6.97 18.68 2.79
N ARG A 117 -6.30 17.77 2.09
CA ARG A 117 -4.86 17.57 2.19
C ARG A 117 -4.28 17.48 0.80
N LEU A 118 -3.31 18.36 0.52
CA LEU A 118 -2.54 18.32 -0.72
C LEU A 118 -1.12 17.90 -0.38
N VAL A 119 -0.65 16.80 -0.98
CA VAL A 119 0.69 16.29 -0.74
C VAL A 119 1.49 16.39 -2.03
N GLU A 120 2.58 17.13 -1.99
CA GLU A 120 3.60 17.13 -3.03
C GLU A 120 4.77 16.31 -2.53
N ALA A 121 5.06 15.20 -3.19
CA ALA A 121 6.05 14.25 -2.73
C ALA A 121 7.02 13.88 -3.84
N SER A 122 8.22 13.51 -3.42
CA SER A 122 9.30 13.09 -4.32
C SER A 122 10.03 11.90 -3.74
N GLY A 123 10.74 11.14 -4.58
CA GLY A 123 11.59 10.04 -4.15
C GLY A 123 10.83 8.96 -3.41
N LEU A 124 11.32 8.58 -2.23
CA LEU A 124 10.74 7.48 -1.45
C LEU A 124 9.30 7.76 -1.03
N GLU A 125 9.01 8.98 -0.56
CA GLU A 125 7.63 9.34 -0.17
C GLU A 125 6.66 9.20 -1.34
N ALA A 126 7.04 9.69 -2.52
CA ALA A 126 6.22 9.57 -3.73
C ALA A 126 5.98 8.09 -4.07
N ARG A 127 7.00 7.25 -3.94
CA ARG A 127 6.92 5.81 -4.22
C ARG A 127 5.97 5.12 -3.27
N VAL A 128 6.09 5.37 -1.98
CA VAL A 128 5.24 4.78 -0.95
C VAL A 128 3.78 5.16 -1.18
N ILE A 129 3.49 6.43 -1.41
CA ILE A 129 2.11 6.89 -1.64
C ILE A 129 1.51 6.20 -2.88
N GLN A 130 2.26 6.14 -3.98
CA GLN A 130 1.79 5.50 -5.22
C GLN A 130 1.55 4.00 -5.03
N HIS A 131 2.43 3.31 -4.28
CA HIS A 131 2.27 1.90 -3.96
C HIS A 131 0.95 1.67 -3.19
N GLU A 132 0.67 2.49 -2.18
CA GLU A 132 -0.56 2.36 -1.39
C GLU A 132 -1.82 2.74 -2.17
N ILE A 133 -1.75 3.76 -3.02
CA ILE A 133 -2.88 4.11 -3.92
C ILE A 133 -3.17 2.95 -4.88
N ASP A 134 -2.14 2.27 -5.39
CA ASP A 134 -2.32 1.08 -6.22
C ASP A 134 -3.18 0.03 -5.50
N HIS A 135 -2.95 -0.21 -4.21
CA HIS A 135 -3.77 -1.13 -3.43
C HIS A 135 -5.25 -0.73 -3.43
N LEU A 136 -5.54 0.58 -3.40
CA LEU A 136 -6.92 1.07 -3.46
C LEU A 136 -7.57 0.82 -4.82
N ASP A 137 -6.77 0.66 -5.86
CA ASP A 137 -7.23 0.38 -7.23
C ASP A 137 -7.15 -1.11 -7.58
N GLY A 138 -6.79 -1.96 -6.62
CA GLY A 138 -6.63 -3.40 -6.86
C GLY A 138 -5.37 -3.76 -7.64
N VAL A 139 -4.34 -2.92 -7.60
CA VAL A 139 -3.08 -3.10 -8.32
C VAL A 139 -1.97 -3.49 -7.32
N LEU A 140 -1.26 -4.55 -7.63
CA LEU A 140 -0.14 -5.04 -6.83
C LEU A 140 1.18 -4.80 -7.57
N ILE A 141 2.31 -4.89 -6.84
CA ILE A 141 3.64 -4.77 -7.46
C ILE A 141 3.85 -5.80 -8.57
N LEU A 142 3.26 -6.98 -8.45
CA LEU A 142 3.33 -8.02 -9.48
C LEU A 142 2.64 -7.61 -10.79
N ASP A 143 1.71 -6.67 -10.74
CA ASP A 143 1.05 -6.13 -11.94
C ASP A 143 1.90 -5.07 -12.65
N ARG A 144 2.92 -4.53 -11.97
CA ARG A 144 3.77 -3.47 -12.49
C ARG A 144 5.16 -3.91 -12.91
N THR A 145 5.61 -5.05 -12.44
CA THR A 145 6.94 -5.58 -12.77
C THR A 145 6.95 -6.31 -14.11
N SER A 146 8.13 -6.77 -14.55
CA SER A 146 8.28 -7.56 -15.78
C SER A 146 7.59 -8.92 -15.64
N LYS A 147 7.25 -9.53 -16.77
CA LYS A 147 6.69 -10.88 -16.81
C LYS A 147 7.60 -11.91 -16.17
N GLU A 148 8.90 -11.78 -16.37
CA GLU A 148 9.91 -12.69 -15.81
C GLU A 148 9.95 -12.60 -14.29
N GLN A 149 10.05 -11.40 -13.74
CA GLN A 149 10.06 -11.20 -12.29
C GLN A 149 8.75 -11.63 -11.65
N ARG A 150 7.62 -11.37 -12.32
CA ARG A 150 6.31 -11.83 -11.86
C ARG A 150 6.25 -13.36 -11.75
N LYS A 151 6.74 -14.07 -12.75
CA LYS A 151 6.77 -15.54 -12.74
C LYS A 151 7.63 -16.08 -11.60
N GLU A 152 8.81 -15.52 -11.42
CA GLU A 152 9.73 -15.90 -10.35
C GLU A 152 9.12 -15.63 -8.97
N ALA A 153 8.47 -14.48 -8.81
CA ALA A 153 7.80 -14.11 -7.56
C ALA A 153 6.66 -15.06 -7.22
N ILE A 154 5.82 -15.39 -8.19
CA ILE A 154 4.71 -16.34 -8.00
C ILE A 154 5.22 -17.71 -7.64
N ARG A 155 6.31 -18.16 -8.27
CA ARG A 155 6.96 -19.43 -7.94
C ARG A 155 7.45 -19.43 -6.50
N ALA A 156 8.13 -18.36 -6.08
CA ALA A 156 8.63 -18.22 -4.71
C ALA A 156 7.48 -18.24 -3.68
N LEU A 157 6.37 -17.58 -3.98
CA LEU A 157 5.20 -17.59 -3.11
C LEU A 157 4.59 -18.98 -2.95
N ARG A 158 4.50 -19.75 -4.04
CA ARG A 158 3.99 -21.12 -4.02
C ARG A 158 4.91 -22.04 -3.21
N GLU A 159 6.23 -21.89 -3.34
CA GLU A 159 7.20 -22.67 -2.57
C GLU A 159 7.10 -22.35 -1.08
N MET A 160 6.89 -21.09 -0.72
CA MET A 160 6.69 -20.67 0.68
C MET A 160 5.40 -21.27 1.27
N GLU A 161 4.30 -21.23 0.52
CA GLU A 161 3.02 -21.83 0.95
C GLU A 161 3.17 -23.34 1.18
N SER A 162 3.83 -24.04 0.28
CA SER A 162 4.09 -25.49 0.42
C SER A 162 4.95 -25.78 1.65
N ALA A 163 5.97 -24.96 1.92
CA ALA A 163 6.82 -25.13 3.10
C ALA A 163 6.03 -24.90 4.40
N ASP A 164 5.14 -23.90 4.41
CA ASP A 164 4.29 -23.61 5.57
C ASP A 164 3.29 -24.74 5.81
N GLU A 165 2.72 -25.32 4.75
CA GLU A 165 1.81 -26.47 4.84
C GLU A 165 2.52 -27.73 5.37
N GLU A 166 3.76 -27.98 4.95
CA GLU A 166 4.56 -29.11 5.42
C GLU A 166 4.98 -28.95 6.89
N ALA A 167 5.16 -27.72 7.35
CA ALA A 167 5.56 -27.41 8.72
C ALA A 167 4.38 -27.41 9.71
N ALA A 168 3.15 -27.42 9.22
CA ALA A 168 1.92 -27.36 10.04
C ALA A 168 1.54 -28.72 10.65
#